data_af323b85b50eb9b07b453fa8e3d9eda4
#
_entry.id   af323b85b50eb9b07b453fa8e3d9eda4
#
_cell.length_a   1.000
_cell.length_b   1.000
_cell.length_c   1.000
_cell.angle_alpha   90.00
_cell.angle_beta   90.00
_cell.angle_gamma   90.00
#
_symmetry.space_group_name_H-M   'P 1'
#
loop_
_entity.id
_entity.type
_entity.pdbx_description
1 polymer ?
#
loop_
_entity_poly.entity_id
_entity_poly.type
_entity_poly.pdbx_seq_one_letter_code
_entity_poly.pdbx_strand_id
1 'polypeptide(L)'
;CAPDTLEILAQFSVLSRIISPENSSVYSKMRVYDGESLKDTDPKAKSYQEYRDYAGIDEGMSGLSTRFAFKILSRVFNFDHFEVAANPVHLFCILEQQIEREQLPKETAERYLEFIKGYLTPQYIEFIGKEIQTAYLESYSEYGQNIFDRYVSYADFWIQDQEYRDAETGQLFDREALNNELEKIEKPAGISNPKDFRNEIVNFVLRAKAHNNGKNPAWTSYEKLRTV
;
A
#
# COMPACT_ATOMS: atom_id res chain seq x y z
N CYS A 1 -2.74 -12.50 10.95
CA CYS A 1 -3.55 -11.29 10.84
C CYS A 1 -3.14 -10.51 9.61
N ALA A 2 -4.09 -9.87 8.96
CA ALA A 2 -3.81 -8.84 7.96
C ALA A 2 -3.11 -7.63 8.63
N PRO A 3 -2.37 -6.81 7.84
CA PRO A 3 -1.75 -5.59 8.33
C PRO A 3 -2.74 -4.72 9.11
N ASP A 4 -2.26 -3.91 10.01
CA ASP A 4 -3.00 -2.99 10.89
C ASP A 4 -4.03 -3.59 11.85
N THR A 5 -4.40 -4.88 11.73
CA THR A 5 -5.42 -5.50 12.59
C THR A 5 -5.09 -5.37 14.08
N LEU A 6 -3.86 -5.66 14.46
CA LEU A 6 -3.43 -5.58 15.87
C LEU A 6 -3.22 -4.14 16.31
N GLU A 7 -2.72 -3.30 15.44
CA GLU A 7 -2.50 -1.89 15.73
C GLU A 7 -3.81 -1.16 15.97
N ILE A 8 -4.81 -1.34 15.12
CA ILE A 8 -6.15 -0.78 15.28
C ILE A 8 -6.77 -1.22 16.61
N LEU A 9 -6.63 -2.51 16.99
CA LEU A 9 -7.11 -3.00 18.27
C LEU A 9 -6.37 -2.35 19.44
N ALA A 10 -5.07 -2.14 19.31
CA ALA A 10 -4.27 -1.46 20.34
C ALA A 10 -4.67 0.01 20.44
N GLN A 11 -4.80 0.73 19.34
CA GLN A 11 -5.27 2.12 19.30
C GLN A 11 -6.66 2.26 19.93
N PHE A 12 -7.60 1.39 19.58
CA PHE A 12 -8.93 1.37 20.19
C PHE A 12 -8.85 1.16 21.70
N SER A 13 -8.03 0.22 22.14
CA SER A 13 -7.85 -0.08 23.58
C SER A 13 -7.26 1.11 24.32
N VAL A 14 -6.28 1.79 23.75
CA VAL A 14 -5.67 3.00 24.30
C VAL A 14 -6.68 4.14 24.34
N LEU A 15 -7.39 4.42 23.22
CA LEU A 15 -8.43 5.46 23.15
C LEU A 15 -9.53 5.27 24.20
N SER A 16 -9.91 4.03 24.51
CA SER A 16 -10.90 3.73 25.53
C SER A 16 -10.46 4.12 26.95
N ARG A 17 -9.14 4.23 27.19
CA ARG A 17 -8.51 4.45 28.49
C ARG A 17 -7.96 5.84 28.70
N ILE A 18 -7.73 6.56 27.62
CA ILE A 18 -7.22 7.93 27.68
C ILE A 18 -8.33 8.88 28.15
N ILE A 19 -7.99 9.77 29.09
CA ILE A 19 -8.82 10.88 29.49
C ILE A 19 -8.83 11.93 28.40
N SER A 20 -10.02 12.38 28.01
CA SER A 20 -10.16 13.43 26.97
C SER A 20 -9.52 14.75 27.42
N PRO A 21 -8.58 15.30 26.67
CA PRO A 21 -7.93 16.55 27.06
C PRO A 21 -8.82 17.76 26.79
N GLU A 22 -8.61 18.84 27.53
CA GLU A 22 -9.21 20.15 27.21
C GLU A 22 -8.46 20.82 26.05
N ASN A 23 -9.21 21.43 25.14
CA ASN A 23 -8.70 22.21 24.00
C ASN A 23 -7.76 21.47 23.05
N SER A 24 -7.78 20.13 23.04
CA SER A 24 -7.03 19.30 22.13
C SER A 24 -7.79 18.00 21.81
N SER A 25 -7.39 17.31 20.74
CA SER A 25 -8.01 16.04 20.35
C SER A 25 -7.48 14.89 21.20
N VAL A 26 -8.36 13.93 21.53
CA VAL A 26 -7.95 12.67 22.13
C VAL A 26 -7.05 11.85 21.22
N TYR A 27 -7.23 12.00 19.91
CA TYR A 27 -6.40 11.34 18.90
C TYR A 27 -4.99 11.92 18.85
N SER A 28 -4.85 13.24 18.94
CA SER A 28 -3.54 13.89 19.04
C SER A 28 -2.82 13.49 20.32
N LYS A 29 -3.53 13.36 21.43
CA LYS A 29 -2.97 12.86 22.68
C LYS A 29 -2.46 11.42 22.54
N MET A 30 -3.21 10.54 21.90
CA MET A 30 -2.79 9.15 21.65
C MET A 30 -1.49 9.12 20.81
N ARG A 31 -1.43 9.88 19.71
CA ARG A 31 -0.23 9.94 18.84
C ARG A 31 0.99 10.50 19.55
N VAL A 32 0.81 11.51 20.41
CA VAL A 32 1.90 12.03 21.24
C VAL A 32 2.37 10.99 22.27
N TYR A 33 1.46 10.20 22.83
CA TYR A 33 1.83 9.10 23.73
C TYR A 33 2.56 7.96 23.03
N ASP A 34 2.32 7.78 21.73
CA ASP A 34 3.05 6.85 20.87
C ASP A 34 4.41 7.41 20.39
N GLY A 35 4.77 8.63 20.80
CA GLY A 35 6.06 9.25 20.52
C GLY A 35 6.09 10.16 19.29
N GLU A 36 4.95 10.44 18.67
CA GLU A 36 4.89 11.32 17.52
C GLU A 36 5.04 12.81 17.93
N SER A 37 5.74 13.57 17.11
CA SER A 37 5.80 15.04 17.24
C SER A 37 4.75 15.68 16.34
N LEU A 38 3.72 16.26 16.92
CA LEU A 38 2.60 16.89 16.19
C LEU A 38 2.74 18.43 16.10
N LYS A 39 3.87 19.00 16.46
CA LYS A 39 4.07 20.46 16.52
C LYS A 39 3.76 21.19 15.20
N ASP A 40 4.06 20.54 14.07
CA ASP A 40 3.91 21.15 12.74
C ASP A 40 2.56 20.79 12.09
N THR A 41 1.91 19.71 12.54
CA THR A 41 0.68 19.17 11.93
C THR A 41 -0.59 19.51 12.71
N ASP A 42 -0.49 19.63 14.04
CA ASP A 42 -1.62 20.02 14.90
C ASP A 42 -1.19 21.09 15.92
N PRO A 43 -1.48 22.37 15.65
CA PRO A 43 -1.12 23.46 16.56
C PRO A 43 -1.81 23.39 17.94
N LYS A 44 -2.84 22.56 18.09
CA LYS A 44 -3.56 22.35 19.37
C LYS A 44 -2.99 21.16 20.15
N ALA A 45 -2.12 20.36 19.55
CA ALA A 45 -1.48 19.27 20.26
C ALA A 45 -0.57 19.80 21.36
N LYS A 46 -0.72 19.23 22.55
CA LYS A 46 0.13 19.53 23.71
C LYS A 46 1.32 18.58 23.77
N SER A 47 2.32 18.92 24.55
CA SER A 47 3.43 18.01 24.82
C SER A 47 2.99 16.81 25.66
N TYR A 48 3.79 15.73 25.64
CA TYR A 48 3.56 14.55 26.48
C TYR A 48 3.38 14.90 27.94
N GLN A 49 4.23 15.79 28.49
CA GLN A 49 4.20 16.20 29.88
C GLN A 49 2.90 16.95 30.22
N GLU A 50 2.49 17.90 29.38
CA GLU A 50 1.24 18.64 29.58
C GLU A 50 0.01 17.74 29.57
N TYR A 51 -0.04 16.75 28.67
CA TYR A 51 -1.14 15.78 28.67
C TYR A 51 -1.17 14.92 29.94
N ARG A 52 0.00 14.52 30.42
CA ARG A 52 0.14 13.70 31.61
C ARG A 52 -0.22 14.46 32.89
N ASP A 53 0.24 15.70 33.00
CA ASP A 53 -0.05 16.57 34.13
C ASP A 53 -1.54 16.88 34.24
N TYR A 54 -2.21 17.11 33.10
CA TYR A 54 -3.67 17.31 33.05
C TYR A 54 -4.45 16.07 33.51
N ALA A 55 -4.08 14.91 33.03
CA ALA A 55 -4.79 13.66 33.33
C ALA A 55 -4.49 13.10 34.75
N GLY A 56 -3.34 13.45 35.31
CA GLY A 56 -2.94 13.04 36.65
C GLY A 56 -2.81 11.54 36.84
N ILE A 57 -3.22 11.05 38.01
CA ILE A 57 -3.13 9.64 38.41
C ILE A 57 -4.24 8.77 37.80
N ASP A 58 -5.30 9.36 37.28
CA ASP A 58 -6.48 8.66 36.74
C ASP A 58 -6.29 8.19 35.31
N GLU A 59 -5.19 8.61 34.64
CA GLU A 59 -4.88 8.21 33.28
C GLU A 59 -4.70 6.70 33.17
N GLY A 60 -5.48 6.09 32.28
CA GLY A 60 -5.43 4.66 32.02
C GLY A 60 -6.11 3.78 33.09
N MET A 61 -6.70 4.36 34.15
CA MET A 61 -7.35 3.62 35.22
C MET A 61 -8.77 3.15 34.88
N SER A 62 -9.39 3.80 33.91
CA SER A 62 -10.73 3.47 33.39
C SER A 62 -10.67 2.90 31.97
N GLY A 63 -11.81 2.48 31.42
CA GLY A 63 -11.94 1.98 30.06
C GLY A 63 -11.84 0.47 29.92
N LEU A 64 -11.60 0.00 28.70
CA LEU A 64 -11.62 -1.43 28.38
C LEU A 64 -10.35 -2.14 28.88
N SER A 65 -10.54 -3.30 29.50
CA SER A 65 -9.41 -4.09 30.02
C SER A 65 -8.64 -4.82 28.90
N THR A 66 -7.41 -5.22 29.19
CA THR A 66 -6.62 -6.06 28.28
C THR A 66 -7.31 -7.39 27.98
N ARG A 67 -8.09 -7.95 28.94
CA ARG A 67 -8.90 -9.15 28.72
C ARG A 67 -9.96 -8.93 27.65
N PHE A 68 -10.54 -7.74 27.58
CA PHE A 68 -11.48 -7.38 26.51
C PHE A 68 -10.80 -7.44 25.15
N ALA A 69 -9.60 -6.86 25.00
CA ALA A 69 -8.84 -6.91 23.76
C ALA A 69 -8.55 -8.35 23.30
N PHE A 70 -8.12 -9.23 24.21
CA PHE A 70 -7.92 -10.65 23.89
C PHE A 70 -9.21 -11.38 23.52
N LYS A 71 -10.32 -11.07 24.18
CA LYS A 71 -11.65 -11.61 23.83
C LYS A 71 -12.07 -11.19 22.42
N ILE A 72 -11.86 -9.92 22.06
CA ILE A 72 -12.11 -9.42 20.71
C ILE A 72 -11.25 -10.14 19.71
N LEU A 73 -9.94 -10.20 19.91
CA LEU A 73 -9.00 -10.87 19.01
C LEU A 73 -9.39 -12.34 18.77
N SER A 74 -9.70 -13.08 19.82
CA SER A 74 -10.18 -14.46 19.70
C SER A 74 -11.44 -14.59 18.85
N ARG A 75 -12.35 -13.61 18.93
CA ARG A 75 -13.58 -13.60 18.11
C ARG A 75 -13.30 -13.25 16.67
N VAL A 76 -12.38 -12.33 16.42
CA VAL A 76 -11.97 -11.95 15.05
C VAL A 76 -11.34 -13.13 14.35
N PHE A 77 -10.49 -13.90 15.02
CA PHE A 77 -9.89 -15.13 14.46
C PHE A 77 -10.92 -16.22 14.14
N ASN A 78 -12.05 -16.23 14.82
CA ASN A 78 -13.11 -17.22 14.61
C ASN A 78 -14.33 -16.65 13.87
N PHE A 79 -14.21 -15.44 13.30
CA PHE A 79 -15.33 -14.74 12.66
C PHE A 79 -15.74 -15.40 11.35
N ASP A 80 -14.77 -15.70 10.50
CA ASP A 80 -15.00 -16.37 9.23
C ASP A 80 -13.89 -17.41 8.97
N HIS A 81 -14.30 -18.66 8.76
CA HIS A 81 -13.36 -19.76 8.49
C HIS A 81 -12.94 -19.85 7.01
N PHE A 82 -13.60 -19.11 6.13
CA PHE A 82 -13.28 -19.08 4.70
C PHE A 82 -12.23 -17.98 4.37
N GLU A 83 -12.07 -17.02 5.25
CA GLU A 83 -11.09 -15.94 5.09
C GLU A 83 -9.67 -16.41 5.42
N VAL A 84 -8.72 -15.97 4.59
CA VAL A 84 -7.30 -16.34 4.73
C VAL A 84 -6.70 -15.82 6.03
N ALA A 85 -7.16 -14.67 6.53
CA ALA A 85 -6.66 -14.04 7.73
C ALA A 85 -7.70 -13.16 8.43
N ALA A 86 -7.60 -13.09 9.75
CA ALA A 86 -8.27 -12.06 10.53
C ALA A 86 -7.84 -10.67 10.02
N ASN A 87 -8.78 -9.78 9.81
CA ASN A 87 -8.58 -8.47 9.18
C ASN A 87 -9.30 -7.34 9.93
N PRO A 88 -8.96 -6.07 9.68
CA PRO A 88 -9.58 -4.92 10.35
C PRO A 88 -11.09 -4.79 10.12
N VAL A 89 -11.62 -5.23 8.99
CA VAL A 89 -13.07 -5.18 8.72
C VAL A 89 -13.82 -6.10 9.69
N HIS A 90 -13.34 -7.33 9.88
CA HIS A 90 -13.86 -8.25 10.89
C HIS A 90 -13.71 -7.69 12.30
N LEU A 91 -12.56 -7.04 12.58
CA LEU A 91 -12.32 -6.39 13.86
C LEU A 91 -13.35 -5.31 14.15
N PHE A 92 -13.64 -4.42 13.21
CA PHE A 92 -14.67 -3.38 13.39
C PHE A 92 -16.05 -3.97 13.64
N CYS A 93 -16.48 -4.96 12.87
CA CYS A 93 -17.75 -5.67 13.09
C CYS A 93 -17.85 -6.29 14.50
N ILE A 94 -16.79 -6.95 14.94
CA ILE A 94 -16.77 -7.60 16.25
C ILE A 94 -16.73 -6.57 17.39
N LEU A 95 -15.99 -5.46 17.23
CA LEU A 95 -15.95 -4.36 18.20
C LEU A 95 -17.33 -3.74 18.38
N GLU A 96 -18.03 -3.38 17.30
CA GLU A 96 -19.38 -2.81 17.35
C GLU A 96 -20.35 -3.75 18.07
N GLN A 97 -20.39 -5.03 17.65
CA GLN A 97 -21.24 -6.04 18.31
C GLN A 97 -20.93 -6.23 19.78
N GLN A 98 -19.66 -6.15 20.17
CA GLN A 98 -19.28 -6.35 21.56
C GLN A 98 -19.62 -5.13 22.43
N ILE A 99 -19.48 -3.91 21.92
CA ILE A 99 -19.90 -2.67 22.59
C ILE A 99 -21.41 -2.73 22.90
N GLU A 100 -22.24 -3.16 21.95
CA GLU A 100 -23.68 -3.33 22.16
C GLU A 100 -24.02 -4.36 23.24
N ARG A 101 -23.23 -5.43 23.36
CA ARG A 101 -23.44 -6.52 24.31
C ARG A 101 -22.98 -6.20 25.74
N GLU A 102 -22.01 -5.33 25.91
CA GLU A 102 -21.41 -5.02 27.23
C GLU A 102 -22.31 -4.12 28.11
N GLN A 103 -23.49 -3.71 27.63
CA GLN A 103 -24.43 -2.87 28.38
C GLN A 103 -23.77 -1.64 29.01
N LEU A 104 -22.86 -1.01 28.28
CA LEU A 104 -22.17 0.20 28.71
C LEU A 104 -23.16 1.38 28.85
N PRO A 105 -22.82 2.39 29.69
CA PRO A 105 -23.56 3.66 29.67
C PRO A 105 -23.62 4.21 28.24
N LYS A 106 -24.78 4.77 27.88
CA LYS A 106 -25.03 5.23 26.50
C LYS A 106 -23.95 6.17 25.97
N GLU A 107 -23.55 7.14 26.77
CA GLU A 107 -22.49 8.10 26.44
C GLU A 107 -21.13 7.39 26.14
N THR A 108 -20.79 6.39 26.93
CA THR A 108 -19.57 5.61 26.75
C THR A 108 -19.62 4.76 25.47
N ALA A 109 -20.77 4.14 25.20
CA ALA A 109 -20.97 3.35 23.99
C ALA A 109 -20.90 4.23 22.73
N GLU A 110 -21.56 5.40 22.73
CA GLU A 110 -21.50 6.37 21.64
C GLU A 110 -20.07 6.87 21.40
N ARG A 111 -19.32 7.18 22.46
CA ARG A 111 -17.90 7.56 22.35
C ARG A 111 -17.05 6.47 21.74
N TYR A 112 -17.24 5.20 22.09
CA TYR A 112 -16.49 4.09 21.52
C TYR A 112 -16.84 3.85 20.05
N LEU A 113 -18.11 3.98 19.69
CA LEU A 113 -18.53 3.91 18.28
C LEU A 113 -17.96 5.07 17.45
N GLU A 114 -17.86 6.27 18.04
CA GLU A 114 -17.19 7.39 17.40
C GLU A 114 -15.70 7.14 17.15
N PHE A 115 -14.99 6.50 18.07
CA PHE A 115 -13.60 6.08 17.83
C PHE A 115 -13.47 5.14 16.63
N ILE A 116 -14.39 4.19 16.50
CA ILE A 116 -14.39 3.23 15.40
C ILE A 116 -14.74 3.93 14.08
N LYS A 117 -15.88 4.62 14.03
CA LYS A 117 -16.46 5.18 12.79
C LYS A 117 -15.82 6.49 12.37
N GLY A 118 -15.49 7.34 13.34
CA GLY A 118 -14.98 8.69 13.09
C GLY A 118 -13.47 8.76 12.94
N TYR A 119 -12.72 7.79 13.43
CA TYR A 119 -11.25 7.82 13.39
C TYR A 119 -10.63 6.55 12.81
N LEU A 120 -10.83 5.39 13.42
CA LEU A 120 -10.10 4.16 13.04
C LEU A 120 -10.50 3.65 11.65
N THR A 121 -11.79 3.67 11.31
CA THR A 121 -12.26 3.25 9.99
C THR A 121 -11.75 4.17 8.86
N PRO A 122 -11.86 5.51 8.95
CA PRO A 122 -11.26 6.41 7.98
C PRO A 122 -9.75 6.23 7.81
N GLN A 123 -9.01 6.04 8.92
CA GLN A 123 -7.57 5.80 8.89
C GLN A 123 -7.23 4.52 8.12
N TYR A 124 -7.98 3.44 8.37
CA TYR A 124 -7.79 2.18 7.65
C TYR A 124 -8.16 2.28 6.16
N ILE A 125 -9.21 3.02 5.81
CA ILE A 125 -9.58 3.29 4.42
C ILE A 125 -8.45 4.04 3.69
N GLU A 126 -7.84 5.03 4.34
CA GLU A 126 -6.70 5.76 3.78
C GLU A 126 -5.48 4.84 3.57
N PHE A 127 -5.18 3.99 4.54
CA PHE A 127 -4.11 2.98 4.44
C PHE A 127 -4.35 2.06 3.25
N ILE A 128 -5.53 1.42 3.16
CA ILE A 128 -5.87 0.54 2.03
C ILE A 128 -5.81 1.27 0.69
N GLY A 129 -6.27 2.52 0.63
CA GLY A 129 -6.17 3.34 -0.57
C GLY A 129 -4.72 3.52 -1.05
N LYS A 130 -3.80 3.77 -0.13
CA LYS A 130 -2.36 3.88 -0.43
C LYS A 130 -1.76 2.54 -0.89
N GLU A 131 -2.11 1.43 -0.23
CA GLU A 131 -1.66 0.09 -0.62
C GLU A 131 -2.14 -0.30 -2.02
N ILE A 132 -3.43 -0.05 -2.33
CA ILE A 132 -3.98 -0.28 -3.67
C ILE A 132 -3.26 0.57 -4.72
N GLN A 133 -3.03 1.85 -4.43
CA GLN A 133 -2.31 2.74 -5.35
C GLN A 133 -0.88 2.27 -5.58
N THR A 134 -0.17 1.88 -4.53
CA THR A 134 1.21 1.35 -4.62
C THR A 134 1.25 0.08 -5.46
N ALA A 135 0.37 -0.89 -5.17
CA ALA A 135 0.28 -2.13 -5.94
C ALA A 135 -0.05 -1.89 -7.42
N TYR A 136 -0.93 -0.92 -7.71
CA TYR A 136 -1.25 -0.53 -9.08
C TYR A 136 -0.03 0.05 -9.82
N LEU A 137 0.72 0.96 -9.17
CA LEU A 137 1.92 1.56 -9.75
C LEU A 137 3.04 0.54 -9.96
N GLU A 138 3.23 -0.38 -9.03
CA GLU A 138 4.19 -1.49 -9.17
C GLU A 138 3.82 -2.41 -10.34
N SER A 139 2.56 -2.83 -10.42
CA SER A 139 2.05 -3.66 -11.52
C SER A 139 2.21 -2.95 -12.89
N TYR A 140 1.95 -1.66 -12.95
CA TYR A 140 2.15 -0.87 -14.17
C TYR A 140 3.63 -0.80 -14.56
N SER A 141 4.53 -0.61 -13.58
CA SER A 141 5.97 -0.59 -13.82
C SER A 141 6.50 -1.93 -14.32
N GLU A 142 6.05 -3.05 -13.74
CA GLU A 142 6.40 -4.41 -14.18
C GLU A 142 5.87 -4.68 -15.60
N TYR A 143 4.65 -4.28 -15.89
CA TYR A 143 4.08 -4.41 -17.23
C TYR A 143 4.88 -3.63 -18.26
N GLY A 144 5.24 -2.38 -17.97
CA GLY A 144 6.10 -1.55 -18.82
C GLY A 144 7.47 -2.19 -19.05
N GLN A 145 8.10 -2.76 -17.99
CA GLN A 145 9.37 -3.47 -18.10
C GLN A 145 9.27 -4.71 -19.00
N ASN A 146 8.21 -5.49 -18.86
CA ASN A 146 7.99 -6.69 -19.67
C ASN A 146 7.80 -6.35 -21.16
N ILE A 147 7.05 -5.29 -21.47
CA ILE A 147 6.92 -4.80 -22.86
C ILE A 147 8.27 -4.35 -23.40
N PHE A 148 9.03 -3.59 -22.61
CA PHE A 148 10.36 -3.11 -22.99
C PHE A 148 11.32 -4.26 -23.27
N ASP A 149 11.40 -5.23 -22.36
CA ASP A 149 12.30 -6.37 -22.49
C ASP A 149 11.97 -7.22 -23.72
N ARG A 150 10.67 -7.43 -23.99
CA ARG A 150 10.20 -8.14 -25.17
C ARG A 150 10.50 -7.35 -26.45
N TYR A 151 10.27 -6.03 -26.46
CA TYR A 151 10.57 -5.17 -27.60
C TYR A 151 12.07 -5.23 -27.94
N VAL A 152 12.95 -5.10 -26.94
CA VAL A 152 14.41 -5.17 -27.12
C VAL A 152 14.83 -6.51 -27.70
N SER A 153 14.27 -7.61 -27.19
CA SER A 153 14.55 -8.95 -27.69
C SER A 153 14.12 -9.09 -29.17
N TYR A 154 12.92 -8.68 -29.51
CA TYR A 154 12.41 -8.73 -30.87
C TYR A 154 13.23 -7.86 -31.83
N ALA A 155 13.62 -6.65 -31.40
CA ALA A 155 14.44 -5.75 -32.20
C ALA A 155 15.85 -6.32 -32.44
N ASP A 156 16.46 -6.96 -31.45
CA ASP A 156 17.78 -7.57 -31.56
C ASP A 156 17.78 -8.74 -32.57
N PHE A 157 16.83 -9.68 -32.47
CA PHE A 157 16.66 -10.77 -33.43
C PHE A 157 16.34 -10.29 -34.84
N TRP A 158 15.50 -9.24 -34.95
CA TRP A 158 15.18 -8.64 -36.23
C TRP A 158 16.40 -7.98 -36.93
N ILE A 159 17.28 -7.32 -36.13
CA ILE A 159 18.52 -6.71 -36.63
C ILE A 159 19.50 -7.78 -37.10
N GLN A 160 19.60 -8.88 -36.34
CA GLN A 160 20.50 -10.00 -36.66
C GLN A 160 19.99 -10.91 -37.78
N ASP A 161 18.78 -10.65 -38.29
CA ASP A 161 18.12 -11.49 -39.31
C ASP A 161 17.93 -12.96 -38.84
N GLN A 162 17.58 -13.13 -37.58
CA GLN A 162 17.38 -14.44 -36.91
C GLN A 162 15.92 -14.63 -36.52
N GLU A 163 15.50 -15.92 -36.50
CA GLU A 163 14.18 -16.29 -35.98
C GLU A 163 14.20 -16.24 -34.44
N TYR A 164 13.15 -15.69 -33.85
CA TYR A 164 12.94 -15.69 -32.40
C TYR A 164 11.98 -16.79 -32.00
N ARG A 165 12.37 -17.59 -31.03
CA ARG A 165 11.50 -18.58 -30.40
C ARG A 165 11.11 -18.10 -29.00
N ASP A 166 9.83 -17.86 -28.80
CA ASP A 166 9.30 -17.48 -27.50
C ASP A 166 9.46 -18.63 -26.50
N ALA A 167 10.07 -18.35 -25.36
CA ALA A 167 10.40 -19.36 -24.33
C ALA A 167 9.15 -19.87 -23.59
N GLU A 168 8.09 -19.07 -23.48
CA GLU A 168 6.90 -19.43 -22.74
C GLU A 168 5.86 -20.15 -23.62
N THR A 169 5.64 -19.62 -24.83
CA THR A 169 4.62 -20.17 -25.75
C THR A 169 5.18 -21.19 -26.72
N GLY A 170 6.51 -21.21 -26.91
CA GLY A 170 7.17 -22.02 -27.94
C GLY A 170 6.95 -21.56 -29.36
N GLN A 171 6.26 -20.42 -29.57
CA GLN A 171 5.95 -19.88 -30.89
C GLN A 171 7.21 -19.37 -31.57
N LEU A 172 7.32 -19.65 -32.88
CA LEU A 172 8.41 -19.17 -33.72
C LEU A 172 7.98 -17.90 -34.46
N PHE A 173 8.79 -16.86 -34.38
CA PHE A 173 8.60 -15.60 -35.07
C PHE A 173 9.68 -15.44 -36.12
N ASP A 174 9.30 -15.39 -37.38
CA ASP A 174 10.17 -15.01 -38.46
C ASP A 174 10.36 -13.47 -38.54
N ARG A 175 11.20 -12.99 -39.43
CA ARG A 175 11.50 -11.57 -39.53
C ARG A 175 10.28 -10.69 -39.83
N GLU A 176 9.32 -11.19 -40.62
CA GLU A 176 8.10 -10.45 -40.94
C GLU A 176 7.15 -10.40 -39.72
N ALA A 177 6.98 -11.50 -39.02
CA ALA A 177 6.24 -11.55 -37.77
C ALA A 177 6.84 -10.64 -36.70
N LEU A 178 8.17 -10.66 -36.53
CA LEU A 178 8.88 -9.74 -35.63
C LEU A 178 8.64 -8.29 -36.00
N ASN A 179 8.71 -7.95 -37.32
CA ASN A 179 8.44 -6.60 -37.77
C ASN A 179 7.02 -6.13 -37.42
N ASN A 180 6.03 -7.00 -37.59
CA ASN A 180 4.63 -6.71 -37.28
C ASN A 180 4.42 -6.46 -35.81
N GLU A 181 5.07 -7.24 -34.92
CA GLU A 181 4.99 -7.05 -33.46
C GLU A 181 5.65 -5.73 -33.03
N LEU A 182 6.81 -5.40 -33.59
CA LEU A 182 7.52 -4.15 -33.29
C LEU A 182 6.73 -2.93 -33.76
N GLU A 183 6.11 -2.98 -34.94
CA GLU A 183 5.27 -1.90 -35.48
C GLU A 183 4.04 -1.59 -34.63
N LYS A 184 3.52 -2.55 -33.87
CA LYS A 184 2.39 -2.33 -32.92
C LYS A 184 2.75 -1.31 -31.85
N ILE A 185 4.01 -1.21 -31.49
CA ILE A 185 4.54 -0.27 -30.49
C ILE A 185 5.03 1.00 -31.19
N GLU A 186 5.75 0.86 -32.29
CA GLU A 186 6.41 1.96 -32.99
C GLU A 186 5.44 2.94 -33.65
N LYS A 187 4.32 2.43 -34.23
CA LYS A 187 3.32 3.28 -34.92
C LYS A 187 2.57 4.20 -33.95
N PRO A 188 2.03 3.69 -32.81
CA PRO A 188 1.42 4.57 -31.80
C PRO A 188 2.42 5.57 -31.21
N ALA A 189 3.68 5.17 -31.09
CA ALA A 189 4.77 6.01 -30.60
C ALA A 189 5.21 7.12 -31.56
N GLY A 190 4.70 7.11 -32.79
CA GLY A 190 5.07 8.10 -33.82
C GLY A 190 6.52 8.00 -34.29
N ILE A 191 7.12 6.80 -34.24
CA ILE A 191 8.52 6.58 -34.64
C ILE A 191 8.63 6.65 -36.18
N SER A 192 9.27 7.69 -36.66
CA SER A 192 9.39 7.96 -38.13
C SER A 192 10.39 7.05 -38.81
N ASN A 193 11.43 6.60 -38.14
CA ASN A 193 12.45 5.70 -38.68
C ASN A 193 12.65 4.48 -37.79
N PRO A 194 11.84 3.42 -37.98
CA PRO A 194 11.89 2.21 -37.14
C PRO A 194 13.25 1.52 -37.11
N LYS A 195 13.93 1.44 -38.24
CA LYS A 195 15.23 0.76 -38.39
C LYS A 195 16.32 1.42 -37.50
N ASP A 196 16.42 2.71 -37.57
CA ASP A 196 17.43 3.44 -36.77
C ASP A 196 17.07 3.42 -35.31
N PHE A 197 15.79 3.53 -34.97
CA PHE A 197 15.30 3.43 -33.61
C PHE A 197 15.60 2.06 -32.96
N ARG A 198 15.36 0.95 -33.71
CA ARG A 198 15.68 -0.42 -33.22
C ARG A 198 17.17 -0.56 -32.97
N ASN A 199 18.02 -0.08 -33.86
CA ASN A 199 19.46 -0.11 -33.64
C ASN A 199 19.90 0.75 -32.44
N GLU A 200 19.33 1.94 -32.29
CA GLU A 200 19.64 2.83 -31.17
C GLU A 200 19.30 2.20 -29.83
N ILE A 201 18.11 1.61 -29.70
CA ILE A 201 17.64 1.03 -28.43
C ILE A 201 18.41 -0.25 -28.06
N VAL A 202 18.69 -1.13 -29.02
CA VAL A 202 19.47 -2.34 -28.79
C VAL A 202 20.90 -1.98 -28.34
N ASN A 203 21.53 -1.01 -29.01
CA ASN A 203 22.86 -0.54 -28.60
C ASN A 203 22.86 0.13 -27.22
N PHE A 204 21.81 0.89 -26.89
CA PHE A 204 21.63 1.46 -25.54
C PHE A 204 21.57 0.36 -24.49
N VAL A 205 20.72 -0.64 -24.70
CA VAL A 205 20.54 -1.75 -23.75
C VAL A 205 21.81 -2.59 -23.62
N LEU A 206 22.51 -2.87 -24.69
CA LEU A 206 23.78 -3.62 -24.64
C LEU A 206 24.84 -2.89 -23.81
N ARG A 207 24.96 -1.56 -23.97
CA ARG A 207 25.87 -0.73 -23.17
C ARG A 207 25.44 -0.71 -21.69
N ALA A 208 24.16 -0.56 -21.42
CA ALA A 208 23.63 -0.56 -20.06
C ALA A 208 23.83 -1.91 -19.34
N LYS A 209 23.59 -3.03 -20.05
CA LYS A 209 23.88 -4.40 -19.53
C LYS A 209 25.32 -4.58 -19.10
N ALA A 210 26.26 -4.05 -19.86
CA ALA A 210 27.69 -4.14 -19.55
C ALA A 210 28.04 -3.46 -18.20
N HIS A 211 27.26 -2.45 -17.78
CA HIS A 211 27.44 -1.74 -16.51
C HIS A 211 26.55 -2.29 -15.37
N ASN A 212 25.47 -3.04 -15.69
CA ASN A 212 24.45 -3.51 -14.75
C ASN A 212 24.49 -5.04 -14.52
N ASN A 213 25.64 -5.66 -14.49
CA ASN A 213 25.79 -7.08 -14.26
C ASN A 213 24.92 -7.97 -15.18
N GLY A 214 24.72 -7.57 -16.43
CA GLY A 214 23.95 -8.31 -17.43
C GLY A 214 22.42 -8.13 -17.37
N LYS A 215 21.90 -7.32 -16.46
CA LYS A 215 20.44 -7.02 -16.38
C LYS A 215 20.07 -5.89 -17.34
N ASN A 216 18.86 -5.98 -17.90
CA ASN A 216 18.29 -4.88 -18.66
C ASN A 216 18.16 -3.61 -17.81
N PRO A 217 18.34 -2.42 -18.39
CA PRO A 217 18.03 -1.18 -17.71
C PRO A 217 16.51 -1.06 -17.49
N ALA A 218 16.10 -0.23 -16.53
CA ALA A 218 14.70 0.09 -16.33
C ALA A 218 14.14 0.78 -17.61
N TRP A 219 12.93 0.42 -18.02
CA TRP A 219 12.28 1.00 -19.21
C TRP A 219 12.19 2.53 -19.14
N THR A 220 12.07 3.09 -17.93
CA THR A 220 12.02 4.54 -17.67
C THR A 220 13.32 5.26 -17.93
N SER A 221 14.46 4.55 -18.07
CA SER A 221 15.77 5.16 -18.30
C SER A 221 16.00 5.55 -19.77
N TYR A 222 15.10 5.13 -20.67
CA TYR A 222 15.14 5.52 -22.07
C TYR A 222 14.05 6.54 -22.40
N GLU A 223 14.44 7.81 -22.53
CA GLU A 223 13.52 8.95 -22.59
C GLU A 223 12.48 8.86 -23.72
N LYS A 224 12.87 8.35 -24.89
CA LYS A 224 11.95 8.22 -26.05
C LYS A 224 10.84 7.20 -25.85
N LEU A 225 11.02 6.21 -24.98
CA LEU A 225 9.97 5.23 -24.63
C LEU A 225 9.07 5.69 -23.49
N ARG A 226 9.50 6.66 -22.73
CA ARG A 226 8.70 7.22 -21.64
C ARG A 226 7.49 8.02 -22.13
N THR A 227 7.48 8.40 -23.40
CA THR A 227 6.40 9.17 -24.05
C THR A 227 5.43 8.29 -24.85
N VAL A 228 5.65 6.99 -24.88
CA VAL A 228 4.78 5.95 -25.47
C VAL A 228 3.91 5.32 -24.41
#